data_99388113af2a2ca7f12bdc63a46c5224
#
_entry.id   99388113af2a2ca7f12bdc63a46c5224
#
_cell.length_a   1.000
_cell.length_b   1.000
_cell.length_c   1.000
_cell.angle_alpha   90.00
_cell.angle_beta   90.00
_cell.angle_gamma   90.00
#
_symmetry.space_group_name_H-M   'P 1'
#
loop_
_entity.id
_entity.type
_entity.pdbx_description
1 polymer ?
#
loop_
_entity_poly.entity_id
_entity_poly.type
_entity_poly.pdbx_seq_one_letter_code
_entity_poly.pdbx_strand_id
1 'polypeptide(L)'
;MNRSVTRRDFVWSCLGATAAAAGITGLAPSKARAVEAYRRTGSPRFLLSLAAYSFRDFFTDGNRGRKTAPDPARQIDMFKFVDFCADHGCHGAEVTSYYFPENFTGDYLLKLKRHAFLRGIEISGTAVGNTFTLPKGKKRDEQTASVKKWIDHAQLLGAPHIRVFAGTASGMTKEDAKKLCIEALEECGDYAGTKGVFLGIENHGGIVSEADDLLEIIRTVKSPWIGVNLDTGNFHTKDPYSDIAKCAPFAVNVQFKVEMQSQGQPKQEADLPRIMKILKDSNYQGYFALEYEASKDPWTEVPIWLKRMREAM
;
A
#
# COMPACT_ATOMS: atom_id res chain seq x y z
N MET A 1 9.63 37.53 47.74
CA MET A 1 8.47 36.69 48.23
C MET A 1 7.98 35.87 47.04
N ASN A 2 8.48 34.63 46.89
CA ASN A 2 8.03 33.70 45.87
C ASN A 2 6.80 32.94 46.38
N ARG A 3 5.65 33.19 45.78
CA ARG A 3 4.46 32.34 46.00
C ARG A 3 4.53 31.15 45.06
N SER A 4 4.68 29.95 45.59
CA SER A 4 4.54 28.70 44.84
C SER A 4 3.08 28.49 44.48
N VAL A 5 2.81 28.41 43.16
CA VAL A 5 1.49 28.06 42.61
C VAL A 5 1.25 26.56 42.87
N THR A 6 0.18 26.21 43.59
CA THR A 6 -0.16 24.82 43.88
C THR A 6 -1.04 24.21 42.79
N ARG A 7 -1.07 22.86 42.70
CA ARG A 7 -1.96 22.13 41.74
C ARG A 7 -3.44 22.52 41.85
N ARG A 8 -3.86 23.06 42.96
CA ARG A 8 -5.24 23.49 43.20
C ARG A 8 -5.55 24.82 42.53
N ASP A 9 -4.58 25.72 42.41
CA ASP A 9 -4.74 27.03 41.76
C ASP A 9 -4.85 26.90 40.24
N PHE A 10 -4.27 25.82 39.66
CA PHE A 10 -4.38 25.54 38.23
C PHE A 10 -5.78 25.05 37.83
N VAL A 11 -6.48 24.32 38.68
CA VAL A 11 -7.83 23.77 38.38
C VAL A 11 -8.91 24.86 38.40
N TRP A 12 -8.73 25.94 39.21
CA TRP A 12 -9.72 27.03 39.31
C TRP A 12 -9.58 28.09 38.22
N SER A 13 -8.42 28.17 37.56
CA SER A 13 -8.23 29.10 36.44
C SER A 13 -8.88 28.67 35.12
N CYS A 14 -9.32 27.41 35.01
CA CYS A 14 -9.97 26.86 33.81
C CYS A 14 -11.52 26.93 33.85
N LEU A 15 -12.13 27.42 34.94
CA LEU A 15 -13.59 27.46 35.13
C LEU A 15 -14.24 28.83 34.86
N GLY A 16 -13.48 29.76 34.26
CA GLY A 16 -13.94 31.12 33.97
C GLY A 16 -14.02 31.51 32.50
N ALA A 17 -14.22 30.56 31.57
CA ALA A 17 -14.49 30.89 30.17
C ALA A 17 -15.97 30.66 29.87
N THR A 18 -16.68 31.76 29.72
CA THR A 18 -18.07 31.88 29.25
C THR A 18 -18.34 30.93 28.09
N ALA A 19 -19.41 30.15 28.19
CA ALA A 19 -20.00 29.37 27.13
C ALA A 19 -20.43 30.31 25.97
N ALA A 20 -19.54 30.54 25.03
CA ALA A 20 -19.93 30.86 23.67
C ALA A 20 -20.39 29.55 23.05
N ALA A 21 -21.71 29.40 22.85
CA ALA A 21 -22.28 28.34 22.04
C ALA A 21 -21.76 28.48 20.60
N ALA A 22 -20.59 27.96 20.34
CA ALA A 22 -20.15 27.66 19.00
C ALA A 22 -21.07 26.54 18.53
N GLY A 23 -22.03 26.86 17.70
CA GLY A 23 -22.89 25.91 17.02
C GLY A 23 -21.97 24.86 16.39
N ILE A 24 -22.13 23.62 16.82
CA ILE A 24 -21.68 22.46 16.06
C ILE A 24 -22.51 22.55 14.76
N THR A 25 -21.99 23.29 13.79
CA THR A 25 -22.48 23.17 12.41
C THR A 25 -22.16 21.73 12.06
N GLY A 26 -23.22 20.91 12.06
CA GLY A 26 -23.14 19.54 11.63
C GLY A 26 -22.32 19.51 10.35
N LEU A 27 -21.24 18.73 10.37
CA LEU A 27 -20.54 18.36 9.15
C LEU A 27 -21.61 17.79 8.23
N ALA A 28 -22.14 18.64 7.34
CA ALA A 28 -22.97 18.15 6.24
C ALA A 28 -22.17 17.05 5.56
N PRO A 29 -22.76 15.89 5.27
CA PRO A 29 -22.05 14.84 4.57
C PRO A 29 -21.48 15.50 3.31
N SER A 30 -20.15 15.56 3.23
CA SER A 30 -19.48 16.08 2.04
C SER A 30 -20.03 15.24 0.89
N LYS A 31 -20.61 15.88 -0.13
CA LYS A 31 -21.01 15.17 -1.35
C LYS A 31 -19.82 14.36 -1.77
N ALA A 32 -19.99 13.03 -1.79
CA ALA A 32 -18.95 12.11 -2.21
C ALA A 32 -18.40 12.57 -3.56
N ARG A 33 -17.17 13.07 -3.57
CA ARG A 33 -16.49 13.51 -4.78
C ARG A 33 -15.65 12.36 -5.28
N ALA A 34 -15.56 12.22 -6.60
CA ALA A 34 -14.57 11.37 -7.25
C ALA A 34 -13.17 11.62 -6.68
N VAL A 35 -12.35 10.59 -6.61
CA VAL A 35 -10.96 10.72 -6.13
C VAL A 35 -10.20 11.63 -7.11
N GLU A 36 -9.77 12.78 -6.62
CA GLU A 36 -8.91 13.71 -7.36
C GLU A 36 -7.43 13.37 -7.10
N ALA A 37 -6.55 13.84 -7.97
CA ALA A 37 -5.10 13.76 -7.73
C ALA A 37 -4.75 14.39 -6.36
N TYR A 38 -3.88 13.72 -5.62
CA TYR A 38 -3.51 14.17 -4.28
C TYR A 38 -2.74 15.50 -4.34
N ARG A 39 -3.27 16.52 -3.68
CA ARG A 39 -2.61 17.82 -3.53
C ARG A 39 -1.64 17.76 -2.35
N ARG A 40 -0.44 17.28 -2.59
CA ARG A 40 0.61 17.25 -1.59
C ARG A 40 1.30 18.60 -1.49
N THR A 41 1.57 19.04 -0.25
CA THR A 41 2.31 20.28 0.03
C THR A 41 3.76 19.95 0.38
N GLY A 42 4.67 20.91 0.17
CA GLY A 42 6.10 20.71 0.40
C GLY A 42 6.81 20.02 -0.76
N SER A 43 8.03 19.57 -0.51
CA SER A 43 8.87 18.88 -1.50
C SER A 43 8.54 17.38 -1.57
N PRO A 44 8.84 16.71 -2.69
CA PRO A 44 8.78 15.26 -2.78
C PRO A 44 9.53 14.59 -1.64
N ARG A 45 8.99 13.53 -1.10
CA ARG A 45 9.59 12.78 0.02
C ARG A 45 9.44 11.30 -0.19
N PHE A 46 10.54 10.58 -0.15
CA PHE A 46 10.57 9.13 -0.34
C PHE A 46 11.02 8.44 0.94
N LEU A 47 10.32 7.37 1.30
CA LEU A 47 10.64 6.48 2.39
C LEU A 47 10.97 5.12 1.80
N LEU A 48 12.23 4.69 1.90
CA LEU A 48 12.66 3.40 1.37
C LEU A 48 11.94 2.26 2.07
N SER A 49 11.37 1.34 1.30
CA SER A 49 10.72 0.14 1.81
C SER A 49 11.10 -1.08 0.96
N LEU A 50 10.80 -2.26 1.47
CA LEU A 50 10.97 -3.52 0.78
C LEU A 50 9.67 -4.33 0.88
N ALA A 51 9.20 -4.84 -0.25
CA ALA A 51 8.04 -5.73 -0.30
C ALA A 51 8.45 -7.18 -0.02
N ALA A 52 7.73 -7.85 0.86
CA ALA A 52 7.97 -9.25 1.23
C ALA A 52 7.91 -10.19 0.02
N TYR A 53 7.18 -9.80 -1.03
CA TYR A 53 7.12 -10.56 -2.27
C TYR A 53 8.48 -10.76 -2.95
N SER A 54 9.46 -9.89 -2.67
CA SER A 54 10.86 -10.04 -3.13
C SER A 54 11.50 -11.35 -2.68
N PHE A 55 11.06 -11.91 -1.56
CA PHE A 55 11.53 -13.18 -1.00
C PHE A 55 10.49 -14.29 -1.07
N ARG A 56 9.57 -14.25 -2.04
CA ARG A 56 8.42 -15.13 -2.19
C ARG A 56 8.73 -16.64 -2.15
N ASP A 57 9.93 -17.04 -2.53
CA ASP A 57 10.34 -18.45 -2.56
C ASP A 57 11.09 -18.89 -1.28
N PHE A 58 11.24 -17.99 -0.29
CA PHE A 58 12.01 -18.20 0.92
C PHE A 58 11.19 -18.18 2.20
N PHE A 59 9.93 -17.76 2.15
CA PHE A 59 9.07 -17.75 3.32
C PHE A 59 8.69 -19.16 3.76
N THR A 60 8.77 -19.41 5.09
CA THR A 60 8.39 -20.69 5.71
C THR A 60 6.88 -20.82 5.90
N ASP A 61 6.19 -19.70 6.12
CA ASP A 61 4.78 -19.66 6.41
C ASP A 61 3.95 -19.28 5.18
N GLY A 62 2.71 -19.77 5.11
CA GLY A 62 1.70 -19.43 4.13
C GLY A 62 2.08 -19.81 2.70
N ASN A 63 2.88 -18.97 2.09
CA ASN A 63 3.50 -19.09 0.77
C ASN A 63 2.60 -19.59 -0.39
N ARG A 64 1.28 -19.58 -0.22
CA ARG A 64 0.27 -19.98 -1.23
C ARG A 64 0.55 -21.32 -1.93
N GLY A 65 1.09 -22.29 -1.19
CA GLY A 65 1.45 -23.61 -1.73
C GLY A 65 2.72 -23.63 -2.59
N ARG A 66 3.49 -22.54 -2.66
CA ARG A 66 4.83 -22.53 -3.25
C ARG A 66 5.78 -23.34 -2.35
N LYS A 67 6.71 -24.05 -2.96
CA LYS A 67 7.76 -24.71 -2.19
C LYS A 67 8.75 -23.67 -1.68
N THR A 68 8.95 -23.66 -0.38
CA THR A 68 10.03 -22.86 0.24
C THR A 68 11.38 -23.39 -0.19
N ALA A 69 12.35 -22.47 -0.34
CA ALA A 69 13.74 -22.85 -0.64
C ALA A 69 14.25 -23.92 0.35
N PRO A 70 14.95 -24.96 -0.13
CA PRO A 70 15.32 -26.10 0.69
C PRO A 70 16.38 -25.79 1.75
N ASP A 71 17.19 -24.75 1.57
CA ASP A 71 18.24 -24.34 2.51
C ASP A 71 17.63 -23.60 3.72
N PRO A 72 17.65 -24.20 4.94
CA PRO A 72 17.10 -23.56 6.13
C PRO A 72 17.78 -22.23 6.50
N ALA A 73 19.07 -22.05 6.15
CA ALA A 73 19.80 -20.81 6.42
C ALA A 73 19.27 -19.63 5.61
N ARG A 74 18.56 -19.91 4.52
CA ARG A 74 17.95 -18.91 3.64
C ARG A 74 16.44 -18.75 3.86
N GLN A 75 15.87 -19.52 4.77
CA GLN A 75 14.45 -19.42 5.08
C GLN A 75 14.15 -18.23 5.99
N ILE A 76 13.03 -17.57 5.69
CA ILE A 76 12.62 -16.33 6.33
C ILE A 76 11.15 -16.43 6.80
N ASP A 77 10.87 -15.85 7.95
CA ASP A 77 9.52 -15.55 8.44
C ASP A 77 9.32 -14.02 8.45
N MET A 78 8.13 -13.54 8.87
CA MET A 78 7.87 -12.10 8.90
C MET A 78 8.76 -11.32 9.86
N PHE A 79 9.22 -11.92 10.96
CA PHE A 79 10.12 -11.25 11.89
C PHE A 79 11.52 -11.09 11.31
N LYS A 80 12.07 -12.16 10.72
CA LYS A 80 13.35 -12.11 10.00
C LYS A 80 13.28 -11.17 8.79
N PHE A 81 12.13 -11.08 8.11
CA PHE A 81 11.95 -10.14 7.03
C PHE A 81 12.03 -8.69 7.52
N VAL A 82 11.38 -8.38 8.63
CA VAL A 82 11.49 -7.06 9.29
C VAL A 82 12.94 -6.78 9.69
N ASP A 83 13.65 -7.76 10.26
CA ASP A 83 15.07 -7.63 10.59
C ASP A 83 15.90 -7.33 9.34
N PHE A 84 15.68 -8.07 8.25
CA PHE A 84 16.36 -7.82 6.98
C PHE A 84 16.12 -6.40 6.46
N CYS A 85 14.88 -5.91 6.50
CA CYS A 85 14.56 -4.53 6.10
C CYS A 85 15.33 -3.51 6.94
N ALA A 86 15.36 -3.69 8.26
CA ALA A 86 16.08 -2.80 9.18
C ALA A 86 17.60 -2.82 8.94
N ASP A 87 18.19 -4.01 8.80
CA ASP A 87 19.63 -4.20 8.57
C ASP A 87 20.10 -3.57 7.24
N HIS A 88 19.21 -3.47 6.26
CA HIS A 88 19.49 -2.82 4.98
C HIS A 88 18.99 -1.37 4.90
N GLY A 89 18.64 -0.76 6.05
CA GLY A 89 18.33 0.66 6.18
C GLY A 89 17.03 1.08 5.48
N CYS A 90 16.04 0.20 5.42
CA CYS A 90 14.68 0.56 5.03
C CYS A 90 14.02 1.40 6.14
N HIS A 91 13.14 2.32 5.76
CA HIS A 91 12.26 3.02 6.68
C HIS A 91 11.01 2.17 7.01
N GLY A 92 10.68 1.19 6.16
CA GLY A 92 9.54 0.33 6.38
C GLY A 92 9.66 -1.05 5.72
N ALA A 93 8.80 -1.97 6.19
CA ALA A 93 8.61 -3.29 5.63
C ALA A 93 7.17 -3.41 5.09
N GLU A 94 7.01 -3.72 3.80
CA GLU A 94 5.71 -4.02 3.20
C GLU A 94 5.43 -5.51 3.33
N VAL A 95 4.50 -5.86 4.24
CA VAL A 95 4.22 -7.25 4.60
C VAL A 95 3.03 -7.80 3.80
N THR A 96 3.26 -8.84 3.02
CA THR A 96 2.22 -9.45 2.18
C THR A 96 1.47 -10.54 2.94
N SER A 97 0.14 -10.53 2.88
CA SER A 97 -0.74 -11.51 3.56
C SER A 97 -0.40 -12.97 3.28
N TYR A 98 0.24 -13.23 2.15
CA TYR A 98 0.55 -14.59 1.68
C TYR A 98 1.54 -15.36 2.56
N TYR A 99 2.33 -14.64 3.36
CA TYR A 99 3.46 -15.17 4.11
C TYR A 99 3.26 -15.12 5.62
N PHE A 100 2.01 -14.90 6.06
CA PHE A 100 1.64 -15.05 7.46
C PHE A 100 1.31 -16.51 7.76
N PRO A 101 1.55 -16.99 9.00
CA PRO A 101 1.09 -18.30 9.44
C PRO A 101 -0.42 -18.46 9.20
N GLU A 102 -0.88 -19.66 8.86
CA GLU A 102 -2.28 -19.90 8.47
C GLU A 102 -3.29 -19.44 9.55
N ASN A 103 -2.96 -19.68 10.81
CA ASN A 103 -3.83 -19.38 11.96
C ASN A 103 -3.24 -18.31 12.89
N PHE A 104 -2.63 -17.25 12.31
CA PHE A 104 -2.12 -16.16 13.13
C PHE A 104 -3.24 -15.41 13.87
N THR A 105 -2.90 -14.86 15.03
CA THR A 105 -3.82 -14.11 15.90
C THR A 105 -3.50 -12.62 15.91
N GLY A 106 -4.37 -11.82 16.53
CA GLY A 106 -4.09 -10.41 16.81
C GLY A 106 -2.79 -10.21 17.60
N ASP A 107 -2.47 -11.10 18.53
CA ASP A 107 -1.21 -11.08 19.28
C ASP A 107 0.02 -11.23 18.40
N TYR A 108 -0.05 -12.06 17.36
CA TYR A 108 1.03 -12.18 16.39
C TYR A 108 1.28 -10.83 15.67
N LEU A 109 0.20 -10.17 15.24
CA LEU A 109 0.28 -8.86 14.57
C LEU A 109 0.87 -7.78 15.50
N LEU A 110 0.43 -7.73 16.75
CA LEU A 110 0.96 -6.79 17.74
C LEU A 110 2.43 -7.07 18.09
N LYS A 111 2.83 -8.34 18.15
CA LYS A 111 4.24 -8.73 18.32
C LYS A 111 5.08 -8.29 17.11
N LEU A 112 4.59 -8.49 15.89
CA LEU A 112 5.28 -8.06 14.67
C LEU A 112 5.42 -6.53 14.62
N LYS A 113 4.34 -5.79 14.91
CA LYS A 113 4.38 -4.33 15.03
C LYS A 113 5.40 -3.86 16.06
N ARG A 114 5.38 -4.47 17.28
CA ARG A 114 6.34 -4.15 18.33
C ARG A 114 7.78 -4.47 17.90
N HIS A 115 7.98 -5.57 17.20
CA HIS A 115 9.29 -5.95 16.68
C HIS A 115 9.81 -4.91 15.70
N ALA A 116 9.02 -4.52 14.70
CA ALA A 116 9.37 -3.47 13.74
C ALA A 116 9.73 -2.15 14.44
N PHE A 117 8.91 -1.71 15.42
CA PHE A 117 9.19 -0.52 16.20
C PHE A 117 10.53 -0.58 16.94
N LEU A 118 10.86 -1.72 17.57
CA LEU A 118 12.14 -1.91 18.28
C LEU A 118 13.33 -1.99 17.31
N ARG A 119 13.10 -2.34 16.05
CA ARG A 119 14.09 -2.29 14.97
C ARG A 119 14.20 -0.91 14.31
N GLY A 120 13.41 0.06 14.76
CA GLY A 120 13.42 1.44 14.27
C GLY A 120 12.81 1.61 12.87
N ILE A 121 11.93 0.70 12.45
CA ILE A 121 11.20 0.79 11.18
C ILE A 121 9.70 0.63 11.38
N GLU A 122 8.92 0.95 10.35
CA GLU A 122 7.46 0.83 10.35
C GLU A 122 6.99 -0.33 9.48
N ILE A 123 5.74 -0.76 9.67
CA ILE A 123 5.07 -1.56 8.65
C ILE A 123 4.53 -0.57 7.61
N SER A 124 5.22 -0.48 6.46
CA SER A 124 4.94 0.52 5.42
C SER A 124 3.63 0.29 4.68
N GLY A 125 3.17 -0.95 4.64
CA GLY A 125 1.95 -1.34 3.98
C GLY A 125 1.75 -2.84 4.02
N THR A 126 0.61 -3.29 3.48
CA THR A 126 0.31 -4.71 3.29
C THR A 126 -0.23 -4.98 1.90
N ALA A 127 -0.34 -6.26 1.54
CA ALA A 127 -0.93 -6.69 0.29
C ALA A 127 -1.84 -7.90 0.51
N VAL A 128 -2.99 -7.92 -0.15
CA VAL A 128 -3.95 -9.03 -0.08
C VAL A 128 -4.30 -9.54 -1.48
N GLY A 129 -4.54 -10.84 -1.61
CA GLY A 129 -5.06 -11.44 -2.84
C GLY A 129 -6.58 -11.37 -2.85
N ASN A 130 -7.13 -10.69 -3.85
CA ASN A 130 -8.56 -10.53 -4.03
C ASN A 130 -8.92 -10.38 -5.52
N THR A 131 -10.22 -10.39 -5.81
CA THR A 131 -10.78 -9.91 -7.08
C THR A 131 -12.09 -9.17 -6.80
N PHE A 132 -12.26 -8.00 -7.42
CA PHE A 132 -13.44 -7.15 -7.23
C PHE A 132 -14.42 -7.19 -8.42
N THR A 133 -14.12 -7.99 -9.45
CA THR A 133 -14.96 -8.12 -10.65
C THR A 133 -16.01 -9.25 -10.55
N LEU A 134 -16.21 -9.81 -9.37
CA LEU A 134 -17.22 -10.85 -9.18
C LEU A 134 -18.63 -10.25 -9.11
N PRO A 135 -19.62 -10.89 -9.79
CA PRO A 135 -21.03 -10.52 -9.65
C PRO A 135 -21.52 -10.66 -8.19
N LYS A 136 -22.53 -9.86 -7.83
CA LYS A 136 -23.17 -9.94 -6.50
C LYS A 136 -23.56 -11.36 -6.16
N GLY A 137 -23.29 -11.78 -4.92
CA GLY A 137 -23.55 -13.11 -4.40
C GLY A 137 -22.40 -13.61 -3.52
N LYS A 138 -22.53 -14.84 -3.03
CA LYS A 138 -21.68 -15.43 -2.01
C LYS A 138 -20.18 -15.25 -2.26
N LYS A 139 -19.71 -15.50 -3.50
CA LYS A 139 -18.26 -15.38 -3.82
C LYS A 139 -17.74 -13.93 -3.70
N ARG A 140 -18.54 -12.94 -4.15
CA ARG A 140 -18.19 -11.54 -3.99
C ARG A 140 -18.18 -11.15 -2.50
N ASP A 141 -19.18 -11.59 -1.75
CA ASP A 141 -19.30 -11.28 -0.33
C ASP A 141 -18.14 -11.88 0.47
N GLU A 142 -17.68 -13.08 0.13
CA GLU A 142 -16.47 -13.69 0.69
C GLU A 142 -15.21 -12.87 0.38
N GLN A 143 -15.08 -12.33 -0.85
CA GLN A 143 -13.94 -11.47 -1.22
C GLN A 143 -13.94 -10.16 -0.44
N THR A 144 -15.07 -9.45 -0.38
CA THR A 144 -15.16 -8.19 0.36
C THR A 144 -14.98 -8.41 1.86
N ALA A 145 -15.53 -9.49 2.43
CA ALA A 145 -15.31 -9.84 3.84
C ALA A 145 -13.84 -10.15 4.13
N SER A 146 -13.15 -10.84 3.24
CA SER A 146 -11.72 -11.13 3.37
C SER A 146 -10.88 -9.84 3.35
N VAL A 147 -11.19 -8.91 2.45
CA VAL A 147 -10.51 -7.59 2.38
C VAL A 147 -10.79 -6.80 3.66
N LYS A 148 -12.05 -6.73 4.13
CA LYS A 148 -12.40 -6.03 5.38
C LYS A 148 -11.68 -6.62 6.59
N LYS A 149 -11.59 -7.95 6.69
CA LYS A 149 -10.80 -8.61 7.73
C LYS A 149 -9.32 -8.19 7.65
N TRP A 150 -8.77 -8.07 6.45
CA TRP A 150 -7.39 -7.65 6.28
C TRP A 150 -7.18 -6.15 6.58
N ILE A 151 -8.20 -5.31 6.39
CA ILE A 151 -8.20 -3.91 6.84
C ILE A 151 -8.06 -3.84 8.37
N ASP A 152 -8.78 -4.69 9.13
CA ASP A 152 -8.61 -4.78 10.59
C ASP A 152 -7.19 -5.21 10.98
N HIS A 153 -6.60 -6.15 10.24
CA HIS A 153 -5.22 -6.58 10.47
C HIS A 153 -4.21 -5.45 10.15
N ALA A 154 -4.41 -4.71 9.07
CA ALA A 154 -3.58 -3.56 8.71
C ALA A 154 -3.63 -2.47 9.80
N GLN A 155 -4.82 -2.17 10.33
CA GLN A 155 -4.97 -1.26 11.46
C GLN A 155 -4.16 -1.72 12.70
N LEU A 156 -4.25 -3.00 13.06
CA LEU A 156 -3.47 -3.57 14.18
C LEU A 156 -1.96 -3.47 13.95
N LEU A 157 -1.52 -3.76 12.73
CA LEU A 157 -0.12 -3.63 12.31
C LEU A 157 0.35 -2.18 12.30
N GLY A 158 -0.56 -1.22 12.15
CA GLY A 158 -0.25 0.19 11.92
C GLY A 158 0.14 0.48 10.46
N ALA A 159 -0.19 -0.43 9.54
CA ALA A 159 0.06 -0.23 8.12
C ALA A 159 -0.90 0.82 7.54
N PRO A 160 -0.39 1.86 6.85
CA PRO A 160 -1.22 2.95 6.35
C PRO A 160 -2.02 2.57 5.10
N HIS A 161 -1.63 1.51 4.38
CA HIS A 161 -2.32 1.10 3.16
C HIS A 161 -2.30 -0.42 2.96
N ILE A 162 -3.21 -0.87 2.09
CA ILE A 162 -3.29 -2.24 1.60
C ILE A 162 -3.32 -2.20 0.07
N ARG A 163 -2.44 -2.94 -0.58
CA ARG A 163 -2.55 -3.21 -2.01
C ARG A 163 -3.67 -4.22 -2.26
N VAL A 164 -4.57 -3.87 -3.18
CA VAL A 164 -5.67 -4.72 -3.66
C VAL A 164 -5.63 -4.85 -5.18
N PHE A 165 -6.18 -5.94 -5.70
CA PHE A 165 -6.36 -6.13 -7.15
C PHE A 165 -7.75 -5.70 -7.60
N ALA A 166 -7.84 -5.17 -8.82
CA ALA A 166 -9.12 -4.92 -9.48
C ALA A 166 -9.80 -6.24 -9.88
N GLY A 167 -9.12 -7.06 -10.65
CA GLY A 167 -9.61 -8.32 -11.21
C GLY A 167 -9.63 -8.33 -12.74
N THR A 168 -10.32 -9.31 -13.31
CA THR A 168 -10.39 -9.54 -14.77
C THR A 168 -11.84 -9.50 -15.25
N ALA A 169 -12.06 -9.27 -16.54
CA ALA A 169 -13.38 -9.27 -17.18
C ALA A 169 -13.82 -10.70 -17.60
N SER A 170 -13.64 -11.69 -16.74
CA SER A 170 -13.97 -13.08 -17.06
C SER A 170 -15.48 -13.26 -17.28
N GLY A 171 -15.88 -13.59 -18.49
CA GLY A 171 -17.28 -13.87 -18.85
C GLY A 171 -18.20 -12.64 -18.94
N MET A 172 -17.66 -11.42 -18.97
CA MET A 172 -18.40 -10.17 -19.07
C MET A 172 -17.63 -9.12 -19.84
N THR A 173 -18.27 -7.99 -20.16
CA THR A 173 -17.58 -6.84 -20.78
C THR A 173 -16.62 -6.17 -19.77
N LYS A 174 -15.61 -5.46 -20.28
CA LYS A 174 -14.66 -4.71 -19.42
C LYS A 174 -15.39 -3.62 -18.63
N GLU A 175 -16.37 -2.98 -19.24
CA GLU A 175 -17.21 -1.95 -18.64
C GLU A 175 -18.03 -2.50 -17.49
N ASP A 176 -18.62 -3.68 -17.62
CA ASP A 176 -19.39 -4.30 -16.53
C ASP A 176 -18.47 -4.76 -15.40
N ALA A 177 -17.29 -5.31 -15.73
CA ALA A 177 -16.28 -5.64 -14.75
C ALA A 177 -15.79 -4.41 -13.97
N LYS A 178 -15.58 -3.26 -14.64
CA LYS A 178 -15.24 -1.99 -13.98
C LYS A 178 -16.34 -1.53 -13.01
N LYS A 179 -17.62 -1.61 -13.38
CA LYS A 179 -18.74 -1.27 -12.49
C LYS A 179 -18.73 -2.12 -11.22
N LEU A 180 -18.56 -3.45 -11.35
CA LEU A 180 -18.47 -4.34 -10.20
C LEU A 180 -17.27 -4.02 -9.31
N CYS A 181 -16.13 -3.71 -9.93
CA CYS A 181 -14.92 -3.31 -9.22
C CYS A 181 -15.15 -2.01 -8.42
N ILE A 182 -15.76 -1.00 -9.03
CA ILE A 182 -16.08 0.28 -8.38
C ILE A 182 -17.01 0.05 -7.17
N GLU A 183 -18.09 -0.71 -7.32
CA GLU A 183 -18.99 -1.03 -6.21
C GLU A 183 -18.28 -1.71 -5.03
N ALA A 184 -17.41 -2.69 -5.32
CA ALA A 184 -16.67 -3.41 -4.29
C ALA A 184 -15.59 -2.51 -3.61
N LEU A 185 -14.97 -1.62 -4.39
CA LEU A 185 -14.00 -0.65 -3.88
C LEU A 185 -14.66 0.40 -2.99
N GLU A 186 -15.84 0.92 -3.35
CA GLU A 186 -16.59 1.85 -2.51
C GLU A 186 -16.94 1.20 -1.17
N GLU A 187 -17.48 -0.04 -1.20
CA GLU A 187 -17.83 -0.79 0.01
C GLU A 187 -16.62 -1.03 0.93
N CYS A 188 -15.50 -1.47 0.36
CA CYS A 188 -14.27 -1.74 1.14
C CYS A 188 -13.56 -0.45 1.54
N GLY A 189 -13.57 0.58 0.68
CA GLY A 189 -12.93 1.87 0.92
C GLY A 189 -13.60 2.66 2.03
N ASP A 190 -14.93 2.66 2.08
CA ASP A 190 -15.67 3.28 3.18
C ASP A 190 -15.35 2.59 4.52
N TYR A 191 -15.27 1.25 4.52
CA TYR A 191 -14.84 0.51 5.71
C TYR A 191 -13.39 0.84 6.09
N ALA A 192 -12.48 0.88 5.12
CA ALA A 192 -11.09 1.22 5.33
C ALA A 192 -10.92 2.63 5.92
N GLY A 193 -11.75 3.58 5.50
CA GLY A 193 -11.81 4.92 6.05
C GLY A 193 -12.15 4.96 7.53
N THR A 194 -13.02 4.07 8.02
CA THR A 194 -13.31 3.96 9.46
C THR A 194 -12.12 3.47 10.28
N LYS A 195 -11.13 2.87 9.62
CA LYS A 195 -9.91 2.32 10.21
C LYS A 195 -8.66 3.18 9.96
N GLY A 196 -8.79 4.24 9.14
CA GLY A 196 -7.66 5.08 8.75
C GLY A 196 -6.66 4.39 7.82
N VAL A 197 -7.13 3.47 6.97
CA VAL A 197 -6.31 2.66 6.05
C VAL A 197 -6.69 2.98 4.61
N PHE A 198 -5.72 3.23 3.74
CA PHE A 198 -5.94 3.37 2.30
C PHE A 198 -6.00 2.00 1.60
N LEU A 199 -6.84 1.87 0.58
CA LEU A 199 -6.76 0.79 -0.39
C LEU A 199 -6.11 1.31 -1.67
N GLY A 200 -4.95 0.76 -2.02
CA GLY A 200 -4.26 1.04 -3.27
C GLY A 200 -4.57 -0.03 -4.32
N ILE A 201 -5.23 0.34 -5.43
CA ILE A 201 -5.42 -0.57 -6.55
C ILE A 201 -4.11 -0.67 -7.32
N GLU A 202 -3.63 -1.89 -7.49
CA GLU A 202 -2.44 -2.14 -8.30
C GLU A 202 -2.79 -2.24 -9.79
N ASN A 203 -1.97 -1.64 -10.64
CA ASN A 203 -1.96 -1.84 -12.10
C ASN A 203 -1.42 -3.23 -12.43
N HIS A 204 -2.19 -4.28 -12.14
CA HIS A 204 -1.77 -5.69 -12.29
C HIS A 204 -2.53 -6.40 -13.41
N GLY A 205 -2.51 -5.85 -14.62
CA GLY A 205 -3.20 -6.42 -15.78
C GLY A 205 -4.73 -6.44 -15.64
N GLY A 206 -5.39 -7.41 -16.29
CA GLY A 206 -6.85 -7.51 -16.24
C GLY A 206 -7.56 -6.27 -16.75
N ILE A 207 -8.52 -5.74 -15.97
CA ILE A 207 -9.28 -4.54 -16.34
C ILE A 207 -8.50 -3.23 -16.14
N VAL A 208 -7.31 -3.29 -15.55
CA VAL A 208 -6.43 -2.14 -15.25
C VAL A 208 -5.05 -2.29 -15.88
N SER A 209 -4.98 -3.01 -17.03
CA SER A 209 -3.74 -3.19 -17.78
C SER A 209 -3.20 -1.90 -18.40
N GLU A 210 -4.04 -0.88 -18.55
CA GLU A 210 -3.70 0.44 -19.08
C GLU A 210 -4.00 1.52 -18.04
N ALA A 211 -3.20 2.59 -18.03
CA ALA A 211 -3.35 3.67 -17.05
C ALA A 211 -4.71 4.36 -17.13
N ASP A 212 -5.24 4.55 -18.35
CA ASP A 212 -6.51 5.25 -18.53
C ASP A 212 -7.68 4.44 -17.95
N ASP A 213 -7.67 3.12 -18.04
CA ASP A 213 -8.66 2.24 -17.41
C ASP A 213 -8.60 2.28 -15.88
N LEU A 214 -7.39 2.22 -15.32
CA LEU A 214 -7.18 2.35 -13.88
C LEU A 214 -7.68 3.71 -13.37
N LEU A 215 -7.33 4.79 -14.08
CA LEU A 215 -7.72 6.14 -13.71
C LEU A 215 -9.22 6.40 -13.87
N GLU A 216 -9.89 5.74 -14.81
CA GLU A 216 -11.35 5.77 -14.92
C GLU A 216 -12.00 5.21 -13.64
N ILE A 217 -11.54 4.06 -13.15
CA ILE A 217 -12.02 3.48 -11.89
C ILE A 217 -11.75 4.44 -10.72
N ILE A 218 -10.52 4.92 -10.56
CA ILE A 218 -10.11 5.81 -9.47
C ILE A 218 -10.96 7.09 -9.44
N ARG A 219 -11.18 7.71 -10.61
CA ARG A 219 -11.97 8.94 -10.72
C ARG A 219 -13.46 8.73 -10.55
N THR A 220 -13.95 7.51 -10.65
CA THR A 220 -15.38 7.18 -10.49
C THR A 220 -15.72 6.82 -9.06
N VAL A 221 -14.78 6.16 -8.33
CA VAL A 221 -14.96 5.80 -6.92
C VAL A 221 -15.10 7.06 -6.06
N LYS A 222 -16.05 7.04 -5.11
CA LYS A 222 -16.37 8.18 -4.26
C LYS A 222 -15.63 8.15 -2.91
N SER A 223 -15.17 6.99 -2.47
CA SER A 223 -14.43 6.88 -1.20
C SER A 223 -13.08 7.57 -1.29
N PRO A 224 -12.77 8.54 -0.41
CA PRO A 224 -11.48 9.23 -0.39
C PRO A 224 -10.32 8.35 0.10
N TRP A 225 -10.60 7.13 0.52
CA TRP A 225 -9.62 6.16 1.02
C TRP A 225 -9.15 5.17 -0.05
N ILE A 226 -9.40 5.50 -1.31
CA ILE A 226 -8.93 4.72 -2.48
C ILE A 226 -7.87 5.50 -3.23
N GLY A 227 -6.81 4.82 -3.65
CA GLY A 227 -5.77 5.38 -4.51
C GLY A 227 -5.11 4.31 -5.36
N VAL A 228 -3.99 4.65 -5.97
CA VAL A 228 -3.20 3.73 -6.78
C VAL A 228 -2.06 3.15 -5.96
N ASN A 229 -1.93 1.83 -5.91
CA ASN A 229 -0.67 1.18 -5.61
C ASN A 229 0.09 1.05 -6.94
N LEU A 230 1.00 1.99 -7.18
CA LEU A 230 1.67 2.12 -8.48
C LEU A 230 2.84 1.14 -8.56
N ASP A 231 2.65 0.05 -9.28
CA ASP A 231 3.72 -0.86 -9.64
C ASP A 231 4.38 -0.38 -10.93
N THR A 232 5.69 -0.13 -10.89
CA THR A 232 6.42 0.46 -12.01
C THR A 232 6.72 -0.52 -13.13
N GLY A 233 6.59 -1.82 -12.92
CA GLY A 233 6.92 -2.88 -13.89
C GLY A 233 5.71 -3.53 -14.57
N ASN A 234 4.48 -3.24 -14.11
CA ASN A 234 3.29 -3.96 -14.57
C ASN A 234 2.55 -3.34 -15.76
N PHE A 235 2.93 -2.15 -16.19
CA PHE A 235 2.43 -1.63 -17.47
C PHE A 235 3.23 -2.24 -18.64
N HIS A 236 2.53 -3.05 -19.45
CA HIS A 236 3.10 -3.65 -20.66
C HIS A 236 2.61 -2.94 -21.94
N THR A 237 2.49 -1.63 -21.88
CA THR A 237 2.02 -0.75 -22.95
C THR A 237 3.17 -0.30 -23.85
N LYS A 238 2.87 0.52 -24.86
CA LYS A 238 3.90 1.07 -25.76
C LYS A 238 4.87 2.02 -25.02
N ASP A 239 4.37 2.80 -24.06
CA ASP A 239 5.17 3.69 -23.21
C ASP A 239 4.78 3.55 -21.72
N PRO A 240 5.31 2.53 -21.02
CA PRO A 240 5.03 2.32 -19.60
C PRO A 240 5.39 3.52 -18.71
N TYR A 241 6.41 4.29 -19.06
CA TYR A 241 6.79 5.48 -18.29
C TYR A 241 5.76 6.59 -18.38
N SER A 242 5.11 6.77 -19.54
CA SER A 242 3.98 7.69 -19.67
C SER A 242 2.81 7.26 -18.78
N ASP A 243 2.53 5.95 -18.71
CA ASP A 243 1.46 5.42 -17.89
C ASP A 243 1.77 5.55 -16.38
N ILE A 244 3.02 5.32 -15.96
CA ILE A 244 3.48 5.63 -14.60
C ILE A 244 3.25 7.12 -14.29
N ALA A 245 3.62 8.03 -15.20
CA ALA A 245 3.47 9.46 -14.99
C ALA A 245 1.99 9.89 -14.85
N LYS A 246 1.08 9.28 -15.61
CA LYS A 246 -0.38 9.52 -15.46
C LYS A 246 -0.88 9.08 -14.08
N CYS A 247 -0.40 7.95 -13.55
CA CYS A 247 -0.89 7.35 -12.31
C CYS A 247 -0.22 7.93 -11.05
N ALA A 248 1.00 8.42 -11.14
CA ALA A 248 1.79 8.91 -10.01
C ALA A 248 1.07 9.96 -9.13
N PRO A 249 0.28 10.93 -9.65
CA PRO A 249 -0.49 11.87 -8.82
C PRO A 249 -1.55 11.21 -7.92
N PHE A 250 -1.96 9.98 -8.21
CA PHE A 250 -2.97 9.22 -7.47
C PHE A 250 -2.36 8.11 -6.61
N ALA A 251 -1.03 8.00 -6.58
CA ALA A 251 -0.36 6.93 -5.88
C ALA A 251 -0.41 7.12 -4.35
N VAL A 252 -0.84 6.11 -3.62
CA VAL A 252 -0.75 5.99 -2.15
C VAL A 252 0.47 5.19 -1.73
N ASN A 253 0.95 4.33 -2.62
CA ASN A 253 2.19 3.56 -2.50
C ASN A 253 2.82 3.39 -3.88
N VAL A 254 4.13 3.21 -3.93
CA VAL A 254 4.84 2.86 -5.17
C VAL A 254 5.67 1.62 -4.94
N GLN A 255 5.44 0.59 -5.76
CA GLN A 255 6.26 -0.62 -5.84
C GLN A 255 7.20 -0.50 -7.04
N PHE A 256 8.49 -0.54 -6.76
CA PHE A 256 9.53 -0.45 -7.79
C PHE A 256 9.95 -1.86 -8.21
N LYS A 257 9.73 -2.19 -9.48
CA LYS A 257 10.29 -3.37 -10.13
C LYS A 257 11.56 -3.01 -10.88
N VAL A 258 12.56 -3.86 -10.71
CA VAL A 258 13.89 -3.64 -11.30
C VAL A 258 13.95 -3.92 -12.81
N GLU A 259 12.90 -4.55 -13.34
CA GLU A 259 12.74 -4.84 -14.77
C GLU A 259 11.40 -4.32 -15.26
N MET A 260 11.39 -3.85 -16.51
CA MET A 260 10.21 -3.38 -17.23
C MET A 260 10.14 -4.00 -18.60
N GLN A 261 8.93 -4.08 -19.15
CA GLN A 261 8.69 -4.60 -20.50
C GLN A 261 7.69 -3.71 -21.23
N SER A 262 8.16 -2.96 -22.23
CA SER A 262 7.27 -2.29 -23.18
C SER A 262 6.65 -3.29 -24.16
N GLN A 263 5.49 -2.97 -24.69
CA GLN A 263 4.76 -3.82 -25.64
C GLN A 263 5.65 -4.22 -26.82
N GLY A 264 5.77 -5.52 -27.08
CA GLY A 264 6.57 -6.05 -28.18
C GLY A 264 8.08 -5.99 -27.98
N GLN A 265 8.57 -5.55 -26.83
CA GLN A 265 9.99 -5.50 -26.48
C GLN A 265 10.36 -6.56 -25.44
N PRO A 266 11.62 -6.99 -25.37
CA PRO A 266 12.10 -7.83 -24.29
C PRO A 266 12.09 -7.04 -22.96
N LYS A 267 12.07 -7.77 -21.83
CA LYS A 267 12.34 -7.18 -20.52
C LYS A 267 13.72 -6.53 -20.49
N GLN A 268 13.81 -5.38 -19.88
CA GLN A 268 15.06 -4.64 -19.68
C GLN A 268 15.10 -4.05 -18.26
N GLU A 269 16.27 -3.67 -17.80
CA GLU A 269 16.43 -2.99 -16.53
C GLU A 269 15.62 -1.68 -16.54
N ALA A 270 14.89 -1.43 -15.45
CA ALA A 270 14.11 -0.22 -15.29
C ALA A 270 15.02 1.01 -15.15
N ASP A 271 14.68 2.10 -15.81
CA ASP A 271 15.36 3.39 -15.69
C ASP A 271 14.95 4.06 -14.35
N LEU A 272 15.64 3.70 -13.28
CA LEU A 272 15.39 4.24 -11.93
C LEU A 272 15.46 5.78 -11.90
N PRO A 273 16.46 6.46 -12.49
CA PRO A 273 16.48 7.92 -12.58
C PRO A 273 15.22 8.52 -13.22
N ARG A 274 14.72 7.92 -14.31
CA ARG A 274 13.49 8.36 -15.00
C ARG A 274 12.26 8.17 -14.12
N ILE A 275 12.13 7.03 -13.44
CA ILE A 275 11.05 6.78 -12.49
C ILE A 275 11.09 7.79 -11.34
N MET A 276 12.27 8.02 -10.76
CA MET A 276 12.45 9.00 -9.70
C MET A 276 12.07 10.42 -10.15
N LYS A 277 12.41 10.79 -11.39
CA LYS A 277 12.01 12.09 -11.95
C LYS A 277 10.47 12.18 -12.06
N ILE A 278 9.80 11.17 -12.57
CA ILE A 278 8.32 11.12 -12.67
C ILE A 278 7.69 11.30 -11.29
N LEU A 279 8.18 10.59 -10.28
CA LEU A 279 7.66 10.67 -8.92
C LEU A 279 7.93 12.04 -8.28
N LYS A 280 9.10 12.64 -8.54
CA LYS A 280 9.43 14.00 -8.09
C LYS A 280 8.53 15.05 -8.77
N ASP A 281 8.31 14.93 -10.07
CA ASP A 281 7.45 15.84 -10.84
C ASP A 281 5.97 15.77 -10.39
N SER A 282 5.51 14.60 -9.92
CA SER A 282 4.16 14.42 -9.34
C SER A 282 4.07 14.85 -7.87
N ASN A 283 5.15 15.35 -7.29
CA ASN A 283 5.28 15.67 -5.86
C ASN A 283 4.93 14.49 -4.95
N TYR A 284 5.30 13.26 -5.33
CA TYR A 284 5.02 12.07 -4.53
C TYR A 284 5.68 12.16 -3.14
N GLN A 285 4.91 11.83 -2.11
CA GLN A 285 5.36 11.75 -0.73
C GLN A 285 4.82 10.44 -0.14
N GLY A 286 5.70 9.48 0.12
CA GLY A 286 5.30 8.17 0.62
C GLY A 286 6.38 7.11 0.50
N TYR A 287 5.98 5.86 0.70
CA TYR A 287 6.89 4.74 0.57
C TYR A 287 7.22 4.42 -0.90
N PHE A 288 8.48 4.13 -1.14
CA PHE A 288 9.01 3.63 -2.39
C PHE A 288 9.58 2.25 -2.09
N ALA A 289 8.76 1.22 -2.34
CA ALA A 289 9.02 -0.16 -1.95
C ALA A 289 9.69 -0.93 -3.09
N LEU A 290 10.84 -1.55 -2.84
CA LEU A 290 11.42 -2.49 -3.78
C LEU A 290 10.56 -3.77 -3.83
N GLU A 291 10.06 -4.15 -5.01
CA GLU A 291 9.48 -5.45 -5.27
C GLU A 291 10.34 -6.20 -6.30
N TYR A 292 11.29 -6.98 -5.79
CA TYR A 292 12.26 -7.67 -6.64
C TYR A 292 11.67 -8.96 -7.22
N GLU A 293 11.56 -9.02 -8.53
CA GLU A 293 11.03 -10.18 -9.26
C GLU A 293 11.93 -10.68 -10.39
N ALA A 294 13.12 -10.10 -10.54
CA ALA A 294 14.08 -10.57 -11.54
C ALA A 294 14.61 -11.97 -11.24
N SER A 295 15.27 -12.59 -12.21
CA SER A 295 15.67 -13.98 -12.16
C SER A 295 16.87 -14.28 -11.28
N LYS A 296 17.68 -13.25 -10.94
CA LYS A 296 18.85 -13.42 -10.08
C LYS A 296 18.46 -13.61 -8.61
N ASP A 297 19.37 -14.13 -7.82
CA ASP A 297 19.17 -14.42 -6.41
C ASP A 297 18.82 -13.16 -5.59
N PRO A 298 17.64 -13.07 -4.96
CA PRO A 298 17.23 -11.89 -4.21
C PRO A 298 18.11 -11.62 -2.97
N TRP A 299 18.72 -12.63 -2.36
CA TRP A 299 19.63 -12.42 -1.23
C TRP A 299 20.87 -11.60 -1.61
N THR A 300 21.30 -11.69 -2.88
CA THR A 300 22.42 -10.91 -3.42
C THR A 300 21.95 -9.57 -4.00
N GLU A 301 20.86 -9.58 -4.77
CA GLU A 301 20.48 -8.42 -5.57
C GLU A 301 19.65 -7.39 -4.79
N VAL A 302 18.80 -7.83 -3.85
CA VAL A 302 17.98 -6.90 -3.07
C VAL A 302 18.83 -5.87 -2.31
N PRO A 303 19.91 -6.24 -1.60
CA PRO A 303 20.79 -5.25 -0.96
C PRO A 303 21.38 -4.22 -1.93
N ILE A 304 21.76 -4.66 -3.14
CA ILE A 304 22.33 -3.79 -4.18
C ILE A 304 21.27 -2.78 -4.65
N TRP A 305 20.05 -3.25 -4.92
CA TRP A 305 18.96 -2.38 -5.37
C TRP A 305 18.49 -1.42 -4.28
N LEU A 306 18.39 -1.84 -3.03
CA LEU A 306 18.05 -0.94 -1.90
C LEU A 306 19.09 0.18 -1.76
N LYS A 307 20.38 -0.12 -1.97
CA LYS A 307 21.43 0.90 -1.99
C LYS A 307 21.23 1.87 -3.16
N ARG A 308 21.03 1.38 -4.39
CA ARG A 308 20.79 2.21 -5.60
C ARG A 308 19.56 3.12 -5.41
N MET A 309 18.47 2.58 -4.88
CA MET A 309 17.25 3.35 -4.61
C MET A 309 17.49 4.47 -3.61
N ARG A 310 18.23 4.19 -2.53
CA ARG A 310 18.58 5.20 -1.52
C ARG A 310 19.42 6.32 -2.11
N GLU A 311 20.37 6.01 -2.98
CA GLU A 311 21.23 6.98 -3.64
C GLU A 311 20.46 7.85 -4.66
N ALA A 312 19.33 7.37 -5.20
CA ALA A 312 18.49 8.08 -6.17
C ALA A 312 17.41 8.99 -5.53
N MET A 313 17.08 8.77 -4.27
CA MET A 313 16.08 9.53 -3.51
C MET A 313 16.57 10.95 -3.20
#